data_fb77dfb63073962cb1c7ab73f69bb0a1
#
_entry.id   fb77dfb63073962cb1c7ab73f69bb0a1
#
_cell.length_a   1.000
_cell.length_b   1.000
_cell.length_c   1.000
_cell.angle_alpha   90.00
_cell.angle_beta   90.00
_cell.angle_gamma   90.00
#
_symmetry.space_group_name_H-M   'P 1'
#
loop_
_entity.id
_entity.type
_entity.pdbx_description
1 polymer ?
#
loop_
_entity_poly.entity_id
_entity_poly.type
_entity_poly.pdbx_seq_one_letter_code
_entity_poly.pdbx_strand_id
1 'polypeptide(L)'
;TFTITNSTERFPKKYRFTLVNRIQDKAVDIYECALEANELNLLDAQEFKERQRLQAKAMTYCKELLFFIELSHEQGFISTNSCEYWSKLALDVKYMLAAWKKRDRARG
;
A
#
# COMPACT_ATOMS: atom_id res chain seq x y z
N THR A 1 0.19 22.55 -1.44
CA THR A 1 -1.26 22.68 -1.34
C THR A 1 -1.77 22.24 0.01
N PHE A 2 -1.40 21.04 0.42
CA PHE A 2 -1.77 20.55 1.73
C PHE A 2 -1.28 21.48 2.83
N THR A 3 -0.09 22.00 2.67
CA THR A 3 0.50 22.87 3.68
C THR A 3 -0.33 24.12 3.93
N ILE A 4 -0.99 24.62 2.91
CA ILE A 4 -1.80 25.82 3.04
C ILE A 4 -3.10 25.52 3.78
N THR A 5 -3.73 24.42 3.43
CA THR A 5 -5.00 24.04 4.05
C THR A 5 -4.83 23.52 5.46
N ASN A 6 -3.70 22.94 5.75
CA ASN A 6 -3.45 22.30 7.04
C ASN A 6 -3.55 23.23 8.21
N SER A 7 -3.19 24.49 8.04
CA SER A 7 -3.24 25.43 9.15
C SER A 7 -4.66 25.68 9.62
N THR A 8 -5.64 25.60 8.72
CA THR A 8 -7.03 25.86 9.05
C THR A 8 -7.92 24.64 8.96
N GLU A 9 -7.48 23.62 8.21
CA GLU A 9 -8.28 22.44 7.96
C GLU A 9 -7.69 21.19 8.57
N ARG A 10 -6.97 21.37 9.65
CA ARG A 10 -6.37 20.25 10.35
C ARG A 10 -7.45 19.33 10.90
N PHE A 11 -7.28 18.03 10.70
CA PHE A 11 -8.22 17.06 11.21
C PHE A 11 -8.21 17.04 12.74
N PRO A 12 -9.39 16.83 13.37
CA PRO A 12 -9.44 16.60 14.80
C PRO A 12 -8.57 15.42 15.20
N LYS A 13 -8.04 15.45 16.41
CA LYS A 13 -7.15 14.39 16.89
C LYS A 13 -7.77 13.00 16.84
N LYS A 14 -9.08 12.91 16.93
CA LYS A 14 -9.78 11.61 16.86
C LYS A 14 -9.54 10.91 15.51
N TYR A 15 -9.23 11.65 14.46
CA TYR A 15 -8.93 11.06 13.16
C TYR A 15 -7.58 10.39 13.10
N ARG A 16 -6.73 10.61 14.09
CA ARG A 16 -5.46 9.91 14.19
C ARG A 16 -5.67 8.40 14.16
N PHE A 17 -6.59 7.92 14.98
CA PHE A 17 -6.88 6.49 15.04
C PHE A 17 -7.45 5.99 13.73
N THR A 18 -8.33 6.78 13.10
CA THR A 18 -8.91 6.41 11.82
C THR A 18 -7.82 6.26 10.76
N LEU A 19 -6.89 7.22 10.67
CA LEU A 19 -5.82 7.16 9.69
C LEU A 19 -4.84 6.02 9.97
N VAL A 20 -4.48 5.81 11.23
CA VAL A 20 -3.59 4.71 11.60
C VAL A 20 -4.25 3.37 11.29
N ASN A 21 -5.54 3.24 11.57
CA ASN A 21 -6.27 2.02 11.24
C ASN A 21 -6.30 1.79 9.73
N ARG A 22 -6.47 2.84 8.93
CA ARG A 22 -6.43 2.73 7.47
C ARG A 22 -5.08 2.25 6.98
N ILE A 23 -4.00 2.74 7.58
CA ILE A 23 -2.66 2.30 7.25
C ILE A 23 -2.51 0.82 7.54
N GLN A 24 -2.96 0.37 8.72
CA GLN A 24 -2.90 -1.03 9.11
C GLN A 24 -3.75 -1.90 8.19
N ASP A 25 -4.97 -1.44 7.89
CA ASP A 25 -5.88 -2.18 7.01
C ASP A 25 -5.28 -2.35 5.62
N LYS A 26 -4.68 -1.31 5.06
CA LYS A 26 -4.05 -1.41 3.75
C LYS A 26 -2.86 -2.35 3.76
N ALA A 27 -2.08 -2.34 4.83
CA ALA A 27 -0.96 -3.26 4.96
C ALA A 27 -1.44 -4.72 4.96
N VAL A 28 -2.53 -4.99 5.68
CA VAL A 28 -3.14 -6.33 5.71
C VAL A 28 -3.69 -6.69 4.33
N ASP A 29 -4.37 -5.75 3.66
CA ASP A 29 -4.91 -5.98 2.32
C ASP A 29 -3.82 -6.35 1.33
N ILE A 30 -2.68 -5.66 1.39
CA ILE A 30 -1.54 -5.96 0.52
C ILE A 30 -1.06 -7.38 0.78
N TYR A 31 -0.92 -7.76 2.04
CA TYR A 31 -0.47 -9.08 2.42
C TYR A 31 -1.44 -10.17 1.95
N GLU A 32 -2.73 -9.93 2.15
CA GLU A 32 -3.77 -10.89 1.72
C GLU A 32 -3.77 -11.07 0.20
N CYS A 33 -3.67 -9.98 -0.55
CA CYS A 33 -3.60 -10.07 -2.01
C CYS A 33 -2.38 -10.85 -2.47
N ALA A 34 -1.24 -10.61 -1.83
CA ALA A 34 -0.01 -11.33 -2.16
C ALA A 34 -0.14 -12.82 -1.85
N LEU A 35 -0.73 -13.17 -0.71
CA LEU A 35 -0.95 -14.57 -0.35
C LEU A 35 -1.89 -15.26 -1.33
N GLU A 36 -3.00 -14.63 -1.65
CA GLU A 36 -3.95 -15.19 -2.60
C GLU A 36 -3.31 -15.40 -3.97
N ALA A 37 -2.54 -14.40 -4.43
CA ALA A 37 -1.86 -14.51 -5.71
C ALA A 37 -0.88 -15.67 -5.71
N ASN A 38 -0.16 -15.86 -4.60
CA ASN A 38 0.83 -16.92 -4.49
C ASN A 38 0.21 -18.32 -4.52
N GLU A 39 -1.07 -18.44 -4.14
CA GLU A 39 -1.78 -19.70 -4.15
C GLU A 39 -2.24 -20.12 -5.54
N LEU A 40 -2.26 -19.18 -6.49
CA LEU A 40 -2.76 -19.44 -7.83
C LEU A 40 -1.69 -20.05 -8.73
N ASN A 41 -2.13 -20.93 -9.62
CA ASN A 41 -1.24 -21.69 -10.49
C ASN A 41 -0.85 -20.88 -11.73
N LEU A 42 0.44 -20.80 -12.00
CA LEU A 42 0.96 -20.11 -13.19
C LEU A 42 0.59 -20.81 -14.48
N LEU A 43 0.38 -22.13 -14.43
CA LEU A 43 0.10 -22.94 -15.62
C LEU A 43 -1.34 -22.88 -16.07
N ASP A 44 -2.25 -22.44 -15.20
CA ASP A 44 -3.65 -22.28 -15.55
C ASP A 44 -3.88 -20.85 -16.03
N ALA A 45 -4.39 -20.70 -17.25
CA ALA A 45 -4.56 -19.39 -17.87
C ALA A 45 -5.47 -18.46 -17.04
N GLN A 46 -6.57 -19.00 -16.50
CA GLN A 46 -7.49 -18.22 -15.68
C GLN A 46 -6.87 -17.82 -14.34
N GLU A 47 -6.21 -18.78 -13.70
CA GLU A 47 -5.54 -18.52 -12.44
C GLU A 47 -4.38 -17.55 -12.63
N PHE A 48 -3.67 -17.65 -13.73
CA PHE A 48 -2.59 -16.72 -14.05
C PHE A 48 -3.12 -15.29 -14.18
N LYS A 49 -4.23 -15.10 -14.87
CA LYS A 49 -4.89 -13.81 -14.99
C LYS A 49 -5.27 -13.24 -13.63
N GLU A 50 -5.87 -14.07 -12.79
CA GLU A 50 -6.28 -13.67 -11.46
C GLU A 50 -5.06 -13.33 -10.60
N ARG A 51 -3.99 -14.09 -10.71
CA ARG A 51 -2.74 -13.82 -10.02
C ARG A 51 -2.18 -12.46 -10.40
N GLN A 52 -2.17 -12.14 -11.70
CA GLN A 52 -1.70 -10.85 -12.19
C GLN A 52 -2.60 -9.72 -11.68
N ARG A 53 -3.90 -9.93 -11.65
CA ARG A 53 -4.85 -8.95 -11.14
C ARG A 53 -4.62 -8.65 -9.67
N LEU A 54 -4.40 -9.69 -8.86
CA LEU A 54 -4.14 -9.55 -7.43
C LEU A 54 -2.82 -8.83 -7.18
N GLN A 55 -1.79 -9.12 -7.96
CA GLN A 55 -0.51 -8.43 -7.85
C GLN A 55 -0.67 -6.94 -8.16
N ALA A 56 -1.42 -6.61 -9.21
CA ALA A 56 -1.68 -5.22 -9.56
C ALA A 56 -2.49 -4.52 -8.47
N LYS A 57 -3.46 -5.22 -7.91
CA LYS A 57 -4.29 -4.68 -6.82
C LYS A 57 -3.45 -4.38 -5.58
N ALA A 58 -2.53 -5.29 -5.25
CA ALA A 58 -1.62 -5.07 -4.13
C ALA A 58 -0.74 -3.83 -4.35
N MET A 59 -0.28 -3.62 -5.58
CA MET A 59 0.51 -2.44 -5.92
C MET A 59 -0.30 -1.16 -5.76
N THR A 60 -1.57 -1.19 -6.15
CA THR A 60 -2.47 -0.06 -5.96
C THR A 60 -2.65 0.24 -4.47
N TYR A 61 -2.81 -0.80 -3.67
CA TYR A 61 -2.92 -0.63 -2.21
C TYR A 61 -1.64 -0.02 -1.62
N CYS A 62 -0.48 -0.34 -2.18
CA CYS A 62 0.77 0.29 -1.74
C CYS A 62 0.75 1.81 -1.97
N LYS A 63 0.21 2.24 -3.10
CA LYS A 63 0.06 3.67 -3.40
C LYS A 63 -0.89 4.34 -2.42
N GLU A 64 -2.01 3.68 -2.11
CA GLU A 64 -2.97 4.19 -1.14
C GLU A 64 -2.35 4.26 0.25
N LEU A 65 -1.57 3.25 0.60
CA LEU A 65 -0.86 3.22 1.88
C LEU A 65 0.09 4.41 2.00
N LEU A 66 0.85 4.69 0.96
CA LEU A 66 1.75 5.84 0.95
C LEU A 66 0.99 7.15 1.13
N PHE A 67 -0.16 7.28 0.48
CA PHE A 67 -1.00 8.47 0.62
C PHE A 67 -1.43 8.67 2.08
N PHE A 68 -1.90 7.60 2.72
CA PHE A 68 -2.34 7.69 4.11
C PHE A 68 -1.18 7.99 5.06
N ILE A 69 0.00 7.45 4.77
CA ILE A 69 1.19 7.74 5.58
C ILE A 69 1.55 9.22 5.48
N GLU A 70 1.58 9.76 4.27
CA GLU A 70 1.88 11.17 4.05
C GLU A 70 0.84 12.07 4.71
N LEU A 71 -0.43 11.74 4.56
CA LEU A 71 -1.50 12.51 5.17
C LEU A 71 -1.37 12.52 6.70
N SER A 72 -1.08 11.37 7.28
CA SER A 72 -0.90 11.26 8.73
C SER A 72 0.26 12.11 9.21
N HIS A 73 1.34 12.14 8.44
CA HIS A 73 2.50 12.96 8.77
C HIS A 73 2.17 14.45 8.69
N GLU A 74 1.48 14.86 7.64
CA GLU A 74 1.08 16.26 7.47
C GLU A 74 0.16 16.73 8.58
N GLN A 75 -0.69 15.86 9.08
CA GLN A 75 -1.59 16.18 10.19
C GLN A 75 -0.89 16.12 11.55
N GLY A 76 0.37 15.71 11.56
CA GLY A 76 1.13 15.63 12.81
C GLY A 76 0.80 14.41 13.64
N PHE A 77 0.16 13.40 13.06
CA PHE A 77 -0.24 12.19 13.78
C PHE A 77 0.90 11.19 13.92
N ILE A 78 1.89 11.25 13.05
CA ILE A 78 3.07 10.39 13.13
C ILE A 78 4.33 11.25 12.99
N SER A 79 5.43 10.76 13.54
CA SER A 79 6.70 11.45 13.48
C SER A 79 7.31 11.36 12.08
N THR A 80 8.26 12.27 11.81
CA THR A 80 9.02 12.24 10.55
C THR A 80 9.75 10.90 10.39
N ASN A 81 10.34 10.39 11.45
CA ASN A 81 11.04 9.11 11.41
C ASN A 81 10.11 7.96 11.06
N SER A 82 8.92 7.93 11.66
CA SER A 82 7.93 6.90 11.34
C SER A 82 7.46 7.03 9.90
N CYS A 83 7.23 8.26 9.45
CA CYS A 83 6.81 8.51 8.07
C CYS A 83 7.84 7.98 7.08
N GLU A 84 9.10 8.30 7.28
CA GLU A 84 10.18 7.84 6.41
C GLU A 84 10.31 6.33 6.41
N TYR A 85 10.26 5.72 7.58
CA TYR A 85 10.41 4.28 7.72
C TYR A 85 9.26 3.53 7.05
N TRP A 86 8.02 3.94 7.33
CA TRP A 86 6.86 3.30 6.76
C TRP A 86 6.76 3.50 5.26
N SER A 87 7.11 4.71 4.79
CA SER A 87 7.11 5.00 3.35
C SER A 87 8.13 4.14 2.62
N LYS A 88 9.31 3.97 3.21
CA LYS A 88 10.35 3.11 2.63
C LYS A 88 9.88 1.66 2.54
N LEU A 89 9.26 1.16 3.62
CA LEU A 89 8.74 -0.21 3.61
C LEU A 89 7.68 -0.40 2.54
N ALA A 90 6.76 0.56 2.40
CA ALA A 90 5.72 0.50 1.40
C ALA A 90 6.30 0.50 -0.02
N LEU A 91 7.30 1.34 -0.25
CA LEU A 91 7.98 1.39 -1.55
C LEU A 91 8.73 0.10 -1.85
N ASP A 92 9.42 -0.45 -0.85
CA ASP A 92 10.15 -1.72 -1.01
C ASP A 92 9.17 -2.84 -1.41
N VAL A 93 8.03 -2.90 -0.75
CA VAL A 93 7.00 -3.90 -1.06
C VAL A 93 6.46 -3.68 -2.47
N LYS A 94 6.22 -2.44 -2.84
CA LYS A 94 5.73 -2.10 -4.18
C LYS A 94 6.71 -2.57 -5.26
N TYR A 95 8.00 -2.32 -5.05
CA TYR A 95 9.03 -2.75 -6.01
C TYR A 95 9.14 -4.26 -6.06
N MET A 96 9.03 -4.95 -4.93
CA MET A 96 9.02 -6.40 -4.88
C MET A 96 7.84 -6.97 -5.66
N LEU A 97 6.67 -6.39 -5.49
CA LEU A 97 5.47 -6.82 -6.21
C LEU A 97 5.62 -6.60 -7.72
N ALA A 98 6.19 -5.47 -8.11
CA ALA A 98 6.42 -5.17 -9.52
C ALA A 98 7.39 -6.17 -10.14
N ALA A 99 8.47 -6.49 -9.44
CA ALA A 99 9.45 -7.47 -9.91
C ALA A 99 8.84 -8.86 -10.01
N TRP A 100 8.03 -9.24 -9.02
CA TRP A 100 7.36 -10.53 -8.99
C TRP A 100 6.38 -10.66 -10.18
N LYS A 101 5.58 -9.63 -10.38
CA LYS A 101 4.63 -9.61 -11.49
C LYS A 101 5.34 -9.71 -12.83
N LYS A 102 6.46 -9.00 -12.97
CA LYS A 102 7.26 -9.03 -14.20
C LYS A 102 7.84 -10.43 -14.45
N ARG A 103 8.36 -11.07 -13.41
CA ARG A 103 8.90 -12.44 -13.53
C ARG A 103 7.81 -13.43 -13.92
N ASP A 104 6.63 -13.31 -13.33
CA ASP A 104 5.50 -14.17 -13.66
C ASP A 104 5.10 -14.00 -15.13
N ARG A 105 5.10 -12.78 -15.63
CA ARG A 105 4.76 -12.52 -17.03
C ARG A 105 5.79 -13.15 -17.97
N ALA A 106 7.05 -13.13 -17.59
CA ALA A 106 8.11 -13.75 -18.38
C ALA A 106 7.98 -15.28 -18.41
N ARG A 107 7.46 -15.88 -17.34
CA ARG A 107 7.25 -17.33 -17.26
C ARG A 107 5.96 -17.79 -17.92
N GLY A 108 4.95 -16.91 -17.83
CA GLY A 108 3.64 -17.19 -18.39
C GLY A 108 3.53 -16.83 -19.84
#